data_461b9ef2b5eb815afb400c8e63944ad6
#
_entry.id   461b9ef2b5eb815afb400c8e63944ad6
#
_cell.length_a   1.000
_cell.length_b   1.000
_cell.length_c   1.000
_cell.angle_alpha   90.00
_cell.angle_beta   90.00
_cell.angle_gamma   90.00
#
_symmetry.space_group_name_H-M   'P 1'
#
loop_
_entity.id
_entity.type
_entity.pdbx_description
1 polymer ?
#
loop_
_entity_poly.entity_id
_entity_poly.type
_entity_poly.pdbx_seq_one_letter_code
_entity_poly.pdbx_strand_id
1 'polypeptide(L)'
;MKKKKLLSLLLAGAMSASIFVGCGSSATDWDYISNKGELVIGVTYFEPMNYLDADGKLTGFETEFAEAVCEKMGVTPKFQKIDWDSKEVELNSKTIDCIWNGLTIDDDRKTTMDISTPYMENKQVMVAKSDVADKIKSADDLKDKTVVAEKKSAGETVAQTDESFSSAKYVSVDAQAKALLEVKSGTADVAVIDYVMSIGTLKSGSDYADLKVVDGKDFSPEQYGIALRKDSPETLKKLNDAIQAVADDGTLDKIAEKYSLQDLLLVKKK
;
A
#
# COMPACT_ATOMS: atom_id res chain seq x y z
N MET A 1 -94.03 20.86 2.16
CA MET A 1 -92.83 20.24 1.51
C MET A 1 -91.60 20.78 2.23
N LYS A 2 -90.86 19.92 2.92
CA LYS A 2 -89.95 20.25 4.01
C LYS A 2 -88.52 20.48 3.49
N LYS A 3 -87.97 21.67 3.71
CA LYS A 3 -86.58 22.02 3.47
C LYS A 3 -85.71 21.44 4.61
N LYS A 4 -84.77 20.56 4.32
CA LYS A 4 -83.74 20.13 5.28
C LYS A 4 -82.50 20.94 5.03
N LYS A 5 -82.05 21.69 6.04
CA LYS A 5 -80.77 22.40 6.08
C LYS A 5 -79.73 21.43 6.44
N LEU A 6 -78.67 21.29 5.60
CA LEU A 6 -77.50 20.58 5.92
C LEU A 6 -76.48 21.56 6.55
N LEU A 7 -76.05 21.26 7.77
CA LEU A 7 -75.10 22.01 8.52
C LEU A 7 -73.71 21.37 8.22
N SER A 8 -72.81 22.07 7.53
CA SER A 8 -71.50 21.63 7.22
C SER A 8 -70.57 22.02 8.37
N LEU A 9 -70.06 21.01 9.09
CA LEU A 9 -69.00 21.17 10.12
C LEU A 9 -67.64 21.16 9.42
N LEU A 10 -66.96 22.31 9.38
CA LEU A 10 -65.57 22.43 8.97
C LEU A 10 -64.66 22.02 10.14
N LEU A 11 -64.06 20.83 10.07
CA LEU A 11 -63.01 20.40 10.97
C LEU A 11 -61.66 20.84 10.39
N ALA A 12 -61.14 21.94 10.92
CA ALA A 12 -59.77 22.36 10.59
C ALA A 12 -58.75 21.45 11.33
N GLY A 13 -58.27 20.42 10.65
CA GLY A 13 -57.16 19.61 11.11
C GLY A 13 -55.83 20.34 10.89
N ALA A 14 -55.26 20.88 11.95
CA ALA A 14 -53.88 21.37 11.93
C ALA A 14 -52.92 20.18 11.80
N MET A 15 -52.47 19.89 10.58
CA MET A 15 -51.30 19.00 10.37
C MET A 15 -50.05 19.72 10.80
N SER A 16 -49.59 19.45 12.02
CA SER A 16 -48.25 19.78 12.48
C SER A 16 -47.27 18.92 11.69
N ALA A 17 -46.74 19.45 10.59
CA ALA A 17 -45.59 18.86 9.91
C ALA A 17 -44.38 19.00 10.82
N SER A 18 -44.10 17.98 11.60
CA SER A 18 -42.82 17.82 12.30
C SER A 18 -41.73 17.62 11.24
N ILE A 19 -41.06 18.71 10.87
CA ILE A 19 -39.84 18.65 10.10
C ILE A 19 -38.78 18.03 11.04
N PHE A 20 -38.63 16.72 10.97
CA PHE A 20 -37.42 16.08 11.46
C PHE A 20 -36.25 16.58 10.57
N VAL A 21 -35.61 17.68 10.99
CA VAL A 21 -34.28 18.00 10.55
C VAL A 21 -33.39 16.94 11.21
N GLY A 22 -33.33 15.78 10.59
CA GLY A 22 -32.32 14.81 10.87
C GLY A 22 -30.99 15.44 10.45
N CYS A 23 -30.20 15.94 11.40
CA CYS A 23 -28.75 16.02 11.22
C CYS A 23 -28.23 14.58 11.03
N GLY A 24 -28.42 14.04 9.85
CA GLY A 24 -27.70 12.87 9.42
C GLY A 24 -26.27 13.30 9.20
N SER A 25 -25.35 13.11 10.17
CA SER A 25 -23.95 13.05 9.84
C SER A 25 -23.82 12.01 8.74
N SER A 26 -23.30 12.41 7.58
CA SER A 26 -22.97 11.44 6.53
C SER A 26 -22.09 10.37 7.17
N ALA A 27 -22.45 9.08 6.98
CA ALA A 27 -21.68 7.97 7.52
C ALA A 27 -20.21 8.13 7.12
N THR A 28 -19.31 8.07 8.10
CA THR A 28 -17.87 8.20 7.88
C THR A 28 -17.34 6.95 7.19
N ASP A 29 -16.12 7.04 6.67
CA ASP A 29 -15.44 5.87 6.11
C ASP A 29 -15.23 4.80 7.19
N TRP A 30 -14.99 5.21 8.44
CA TRP A 30 -14.91 4.29 9.58
C TRP A 30 -16.25 3.59 9.87
N ASP A 31 -17.37 4.32 9.84
CA ASP A 31 -18.70 3.70 10.00
C ASP A 31 -18.93 2.60 8.97
N TYR A 32 -18.52 2.83 7.72
CA TYR A 32 -18.60 1.83 6.65
C TYR A 32 -17.77 0.58 6.96
N ILE A 33 -16.51 0.76 7.40
CA ILE A 33 -15.60 -0.34 7.74
C ILE A 33 -16.08 -1.09 8.97
N SER A 34 -16.40 -0.37 10.05
CA SER A 34 -16.79 -0.96 11.34
C SER A 34 -18.12 -1.72 11.24
N ASN A 35 -19.08 -1.19 10.49
CA ASN A 35 -20.39 -1.85 10.31
C ASN A 35 -20.27 -3.19 9.56
N LYS A 36 -19.36 -3.31 8.60
CA LYS A 36 -19.11 -4.60 7.93
C LYS A 36 -18.19 -5.53 8.73
N GLY A 37 -17.48 -5.00 9.75
CA GLY A 37 -16.58 -5.77 10.62
C GLY A 37 -15.30 -6.25 9.94
N GLU A 38 -14.99 -5.76 8.75
CA GLU A 38 -13.84 -6.17 7.94
C GLU A 38 -13.09 -4.95 7.42
N LEU A 39 -11.75 -5.05 7.36
CA LEU A 39 -10.88 -4.14 6.61
C LEU A 39 -10.35 -4.87 5.38
N VAL A 40 -10.76 -4.45 4.18
CA VAL A 40 -10.28 -5.03 2.91
C VAL A 40 -8.98 -4.36 2.51
N ILE A 41 -7.91 -5.12 2.48
CA ILE A 41 -6.53 -4.67 2.31
C ILE A 41 -6.05 -5.04 0.91
N GLY A 42 -5.74 -4.04 0.08
CA GLY A 42 -5.18 -4.24 -1.25
C GLY A 42 -3.69 -4.56 -1.18
N VAL A 43 -3.28 -5.70 -1.76
CA VAL A 43 -1.91 -6.17 -1.78
C VAL A 43 -1.50 -6.68 -3.16
N THR A 44 -0.22 -6.54 -3.51
CA THR A 44 0.46 -7.33 -4.53
C THR A 44 1.38 -8.35 -3.86
N TYR A 45 1.88 -9.33 -4.60
CA TYR A 45 2.83 -10.27 -4.00
C TYR A 45 4.24 -9.75 -4.20
N PHE A 46 4.87 -9.32 -3.08
CA PHE A 46 6.29 -9.05 -3.04
C PHE A 46 6.90 -9.44 -1.68
N GLU A 47 7.83 -10.39 -1.70
CA GLU A 47 8.55 -10.86 -0.52
C GLU A 47 9.56 -9.79 -0.07
N PRO A 48 9.70 -9.51 1.26
CA PRO A 48 9.13 -10.25 2.37
C PRO A 48 7.83 -9.64 2.94
N MET A 49 7.19 -8.72 2.23
CA MET A 49 6.06 -7.93 2.76
C MET A 49 4.74 -8.70 2.71
N ASN A 50 4.33 -9.15 1.52
CA ASN A 50 3.11 -9.92 1.29
C ASN A 50 3.42 -10.99 0.23
N TYR A 51 3.41 -12.26 0.58
CA TYR A 51 3.70 -13.34 -0.36
C TYR A 51 3.02 -14.64 0.06
N LEU A 52 2.97 -15.61 -0.83
CA LEU A 52 2.43 -16.93 -0.52
C LEU A 52 3.56 -17.84 -0.03
N ASP A 53 3.33 -18.51 1.10
CA ASP A 53 4.24 -19.55 1.58
C ASP A 53 4.16 -20.84 0.73
N ALA A 54 4.89 -21.87 1.11
CA ALA A 54 4.92 -23.16 0.39
C ALA A 54 3.55 -23.87 0.34
N ASP A 55 2.67 -23.58 1.28
CA ASP A 55 1.31 -24.12 1.36
C ASP A 55 0.28 -23.25 0.61
N GLY A 56 0.73 -22.13 0.01
CA GLY A 56 -0.12 -21.18 -0.69
C GLY A 56 -0.89 -20.23 0.22
N LYS A 57 -0.51 -20.13 1.50
CA LYS A 57 -1.10 -19.20 2.46
C LYS A 57 -0.38 -17.86 2.35
N LEU A 58 -1.18 -16.77 2.38
CA LEU A 58 -0.62 -15.41 2.43
C LEU A 58 0.11 -15.21 3.78
N THR A 59 1.34 -14.71 3.71
CA THR A 59 2.23 -14.42 4.83
C THR A 59 3.11 -13.20 4.48
N GLY A 60 3.98 -12.81 5.37
CA GLY A 60 4.91 -11.70 5.20
C GLY A 60 4.78 -10.66 6.29
N PHE A 61 5.75 -9.74 6.32
CA PHE A 61 5.81 -8.70 7.35
C PHE A 61 4.52 -7.88 7.42
N GLU A 62 4.06 -7.35 6.29
CA GLU A 62 2.85 -6.51 6.28
C GLU A 62 1.58 -7.31 6.48
N THR A 63 1.54 -8.57 6.03
CA THR A 63 0.40 -9.46 6.31
C THR A 63 0.23 -9.64 7.82
N GLU A 64 1.28 -10.01 8.55
CA GLU A 64 1.23 -10.23 9.99
C GLU A 64 1.04 -8.91 10.76
N PHE A 65 1.65 -7.83 10.29
CA PHE A 65 1.46 -6.50 10.87
C PHE A 65 0.00 -6.03 10.73
N ALA A 66 -0.60 -6.21 9.57
CA ALA A 66 -2.00 -5.87 9.33
C ALA A 66 -2.95 -6.72 10.19
N GLU A 67 -2.68 -8.01 10.36
CA GLU A 67 -3.45 -8.88 11.27
C GLU A 67 -3.41 -8.33 12.70
N ALA A 68 -2.23 -7.98 13.24
CA ALA A 68 -2.08 -7.44 14.58
C ALA A 68 -2.76 -6.07 14.74
N VAL A 69 -2.67 -5.18 13.75
CA VAL A 69 -3.33 -3.87 13.78
C VAL A 69 -4.85 -4.01 13.70
N CYS A 70 -5.36 -4.87 12.82
CA CYS A 70 -6.80 -5.12 12.70
C CYS A 70 -7.40 -5.69 14.00
N GLU A 71 -6.66 -6.54 14.73
CA GLU A 71 -7.05 -7.01 16.05
C GLU A 71 -7.24 -5.83 17.04
N LYS A 72 -6.30 -4.86 17.06
CA LYS A 72 -6.41 -3.64 17.88
C LYS A 72 -7.57 -2.74 17.46
N MET A 73 -7.89 -2.71 16.16
CA MET A 73 -9.01 -1.93 15.61
C MET A 73 -10.37 -2.62 15.82
N GLY A 74 -10.40 -3.91 16.19
CA GLY A 74 -11.64 -4.69 16.36
C GLY A 74 -12.31 -5.06 15.04
N VAL A 75 -11.56 -5.21 13.95
CA VAL A 75 -12.04 -5.63 12.62
C VAL A 75 -11.25 -6.83 12.11
N THR A 76 -11.83 -7.59 11.18
CA THR A 76 -11.15 -8.73 10.55
C THR A 76 -10.39 -8.27 9.31
N PRO A 77 -9.09 -8.57 9.14
CA PRO A 77 -8.38 -8.28 7.91
C PRO A 77 -8.85 -9.21 6.78
N LYS A 78 -9.05 -8.64 5.59
CA LYS A 78 -9.38 -9.38 4.37
C LYS A 78 -8.44 -8.95 3.25
N PHE A 79 -7.48 -9.76 2.92
CA PHE A 79 -6.51 -9.45 1.89
C PHE A 79 -7.09 -9.69 0.51
N GLN A 80 -6.93 -8.69 -0.36
CA GLN A 80 -7.34 -8.75 -1.75
C GLN A 80 -6.15 -8.46 -2.65
N LYS A 81 -5.82 -9.40 -3.53
CA LYS A 81 -4.82 -9.16 -4.56
C LYS A 81 -5.35 -8.14 -5.56
N ILE A 82 -4.54 -7.13 -5.84
CA ILE A 82 -4.82 -6.06 -6.80
C ILE A 82 -3.71 -5.97 -7.86
N ASP A 83 -3.97 -5.24 -8.93
CA ASP A 83 -2.93 -4.75 -9.82
C ASP A 83 -2.46 -3.38 -9.32
N TRP A 84 -1.15 -3.21 -9.13
CA TRP A 84 -0.61 -2.00 -8.50
C TRP A 84 -0.97 -0.71 -9.23
N ASP A 85 -1.07 -0.74 -10.54
CA ASP A 85 -1.42 0.44 -11.35
C ASP A 85 -2.88 0.88 -11.22
N SER A 86 -3.78 0.01 -10.72
CA SER A 86 -5.19 0.30 -10.45
C SER A 86 -5.52 0.58 -8.98
N LYS A 87 -4.53 0.55 -8.07
CA LYS A 87 -4.72 0.67 -6.62
C LYS A 87 -5.63 1.81 -6.17
N GLU A 88 -5.48 3.01 -6.77
CA GLU A 88 -6.29 4.18 -6.41
C GLU A 88 -7.74 4.05 -6.87
N VAL A 89 -7.94 3.44 -8.05
CA VAL A 89 -9.30 3.18 -8.57
C VAL A 89 -10.02 2.19 -7.65
N GLU A 90 -9.35 1.12 -7.24
CA GLU A 90 -9.93 0.11 -6.35
C GLU A 90 -10.21 0.67 -4.95
N LEU A 91 -9.32 1.54 -4.43
CA LEU A 91 -9.53 2.24 -3.17
C LEU A 91 -10.75 3.17 -3.23
N ASN A 92 -10.85 4.00 -4.26
CA ASN A 92 -11.92 4.99 -4.40
C ASN A 92 -13.28 4.34 -4.71
N SER A 93 -13.30 3.20 -5.41
CA SER A 93 -14.52 2.42 -5.68
C SER A 93 -14.98 1.58 -4.49
N LYS A 94 -14.25 1.58 -3.37
CA LYS A 94 -14.51 0.75 -2.19
C LYS A 94 -14.38 -0.77 -2.45
N THR A 95 -13.67 -1.17 -3.49
CA THR A 95 -13.26 -2.56 -3.72
C THR A 95 -12.29 -3.00 -2.63
N ILE A 96 -11.40 -2.09 -2.23
CA ILE A 96 -10.52 -2.21 -1.06
C ILE A 96 -10.74 -1.01 -0.12
N ASP A 97 -10.35 -1.16 1.15
CA ASP A 97 -10.47 -0.09 2.16
C ASP A 97 -9.16 0.63 2.42
N CYS A 98 -8.06 -0.07 2.20
CA CYS A 98 -6.72 0.52 2.28
C CYS A 98 -5.78 -0.15 1.28
N ILE A 99 -4.69 0.55 0.96
CA ILE A 99 -3.54 0.01 0.25
C ILE A 99 -2.43 -0.19 1.30
N TRP A 100 -2.03 -1.44 1.52
CA TRP A 100 -1.01 -1.79 2.49
C TRP A 100 -0.03 -2.77 1.87
N ASN A 101 0.94 -2.23 1.12
CA ASN A 101 1.82 -3.02 0.27
C ASN A 101 3.06 -2.21 -0.12
N GLY A 102 3.87 -1.83 0.89
CA GLY A 102 5.08 -1.03 0.65
C GLY A 102 4.79 0.29 -0.06
N LEU A 103 3.72 0.98 0.31
CA LEU A 103 3.34 2.22 -0.37
C LEU A 103 4.24 3.36 0.07
N THR A 104 5.11 3.82 -0.83
CA THR A 104 5.94 5.01 -0.62
C THR A 104 5.09 6.25 -0.43
N ILE A 105 5.36 6.99 0.64
CA ILE A 105 4.73 8.27 0.94
C ILE A 105 5.38 9.34 0.07
N ASP A 106 4.63 9.91 -0.86
CA ASP A 106 5.03 11.06 -1.67
C ASP A 106 3.96 12.15 -1.66
N ASP A 107 4.30 13.33 -2.19
CA ASP A 107 3.40 14.48 -2.13
C ASP A 107 2.21 14.34 -3.08
N ASP A 108 2.36 13.67 -4.21
CA ASP A 108 1.26 13.44 -5.15
C ASP A 108 0.20 12.52 -4.51
N ARG A 109 0.64 11.44 -3.87
CA ARG A 109 -0.24 10.48 -3.16
C ARG A 109 -0.97 11.14 -1.98
N LYS A 110 -0.31 12.05 -1.24
CA LYS A 110 -0.96 12.82 -0.15
C LYS A 110 -2.09 13.71 -0.65
N THR A 111 -2.09 14.11 -1.93
CA THR A 111 -3.19 14.92 -2.49
C THR A 111 -4.45 14.10 -2.72
N THR A 112 -4.32 12.81 -3.04
CA THR A 112 -5.43 11.92 -3.43
C THR A 112 -5.84 10.92 -2.36
N MET A 113 -5.01 10.71 -1.35
CA MET A 113 -5.22 9.72 -0.28
C MET A 113 -4.88 10.32 1.10
N ASP A 114 -5.48 9.77 2.16
CA ASP A 114 -5.01 9.96 3.52
C ASP A 114 -4.02 8.82 3.83
N ILE A 115 -2.83 9.16 4.30
CA ILE A 115 -1.76 8.18 4.52
C ILE A 115 -1.39 8.15 6.00
N SER A 116 -1.19 6.96 6.55
CA SER A 116 -0.80 6.75 7.95
C SER A 116 0.52 7.43 8.31
N THR A 117 0.84 7.50 9.61
CA THR A 117 2.21 7.73 10.04
C THR A 117 3.14 6.72 9.36
N PRO A 118 4.36 7.13 8.97
CA PRO A 118 5.30 6.20 8.33
C PRO A 118 5.71 5.10 9.33
N TYR A 119 5.74 3.85 8.85
CA TYR A 119 6.11 2.71 9.68
C TYR A 119 7.46 2.10 9.36
N MET A 120 7.99 2.29 8.14
CA MET A 120 9.23 1.68 7.69
C MET A 120 10.01 2.60 6.74
N GLU A 121 11.33 2.57 6.82
CA GLU A 121 12.23 3.17 5.84
C GLU A 121 12.42 2.26 4.64
N ASN A 122 12.57 2.85 3.46
CA ASN A 122 12.91 2.19 2.22
C ASN A 122 13.81 3.09 1.36
N LYS A 123 14.28 2.57 0.24
CA LYS A 123 14.85 3.30 -0.89
C LYS A 123 14.68 2.46 -2.15
N GLN A 124 14.77 3.04 -3.31
CA GLN A 124 14.87 2.29 -4.55
C GLN A 124 16.30 1.80 -4.75
N VAL A 125 16.46 0.64 -5.36
CA VAL A 125 17.76 0.07 -5.71
C VAL A 125 17.75 -0.48 -7.13
N MET A 126 18.91 -0.46 -7.79
CA MET A 126 19.13 -1.19 -9.03
C MET A 126 19.54 -2.63 -8.70
N VAL A 127 18.93 -3.58 -9.38
CA VAL A 127 19.31 -5.01 -9.30
C VAL A 127 19.66 -5.50 -10.70
N ALA A 128 20.77 -6.21 -10.80
CA ALA A 128 21.24 -6.84 -12.04
C ALA A 128 21.81 -8.22 -11.75
N LYS A 129 22.13 -9.00 -12.81
CA LYS A 129 22.95 -10.20 -12.65
C LYS A 129 24.30 -9.83 -12.04
N SER A 130 24.85 -10.68 -11.18
CA SER A 130 26.03 -10.37 -10.39
C SER A 130 27.23 -9.94 -11.24
N ASP A 131 27.43 -10.57 -12.39
CA ASP A 131 28.53 -10.25 -13.32
C ASP A 131 28.29 -8.94 -14.12
N VAL A 132 27.03 -8.49 -14.21
CA VAL A 132 26.64 -7.21 -14.81
C VAL A 132 26.70 -6.08 -13.78
N ALA A 133 26.17 -6.33 -12.58
CA ALA A 133 26.12 -5.35 -11.49
C ALA A 133 27.51 -4.80 -11.15
N ASP A 134 28.54 -5.64 -11.15
CA ASP A 134 29.93 -5.24 -10.88
C ASP A 134 30.51 -4.27 -11.92
N LYS A 135 29.90 -4.21 -13.11
CA LYS A 135 30.36 -3.36 -14.23
C LYS A 135 29.62 -2.02 -14.29
N ILE A 136 28.47 -1.89 -13.62
CA ILE A 136 27.71 -0.63 -13.59
C ILE A 136 28.32 0.29 -12.53
N LYS A 137 28.99 1.35 -12.97
CA LYS A 137 29.65 2.34 -12.11
C LYS A 137 29.20 3.77 -12.39
N SER A 138 28.59 3.99 -13.57
CA SER A 138 28.13 5.30 -14.04
C SER A 138 26.89 5.16 -14.91
N ALA A 139 26.26 6.27 -15.23
CA ALA A 139 25.14 6.34 -16.17
C ALA A 139 25.51 5.82 -17.58
N ASP A 140 26.77 6.00 -17.98
CA ASP A 140 27.26 5.55 -19.30
C ASP A 140 27.24 4.01 -19.43
N ASP A 141 27.37 3.28 -18.30
CA ASP A 141 27.33 1.82 -18.28
C ASP A 141 25.90 1.28 -18.49
N LEU A 142 24.91 2.16 -18.33
CA LEU A 142 23.48 1.86 -18.61
C LEU A 142 23.06 2.21 -20.03
N LYS A 143 23.98 2.75 -20.85
CA LYS A 143 23.66 3.07 -22.23
C LYS A 143 23.23 1.82 -22.99
N ASP A 144 22.11 1.96 -23.71
CA ASP A 144 21.46 0.90 -24.49
C ASP A 144 20.96 -0.32 -23.64
N LYS A 145 21.08 -0.25 -22.31
CA LYS A 145 20.55 -1.27 -21.41
C LYS A 145 19.04 -1.17 -21.26
N THR A 146 18.41 -2.32 -21.08
CA THR A 146 16.97 -2.38 -20.76
C THR A 146 16.79 -2.33 -19.25
N VAL A 147 16.10 -1.29 -18.78
CA VAL A 147 15.74 -1.08 -17.37
C VAL A 147 14.25 -1.32 -17.20
N VAL A 148 13.89 -2.13 -16.20
CA VAL A 148 12.49 -2.45 -15.90
C VAL A 148 12.13 -2.01 -14.48
N ALA A 149 10.90 -1.56 -14.30
CA ALA A 149 10.28 -1.31 -12.99
C ALA A 149 8.77 -1.58 -13.05
N GLU A 150 8.16 -1.78 -11.88
CA GLU A 150 6.72 -1.94 -11.78
C GLU A 150 6.00 -0.64 -12.10
N LYS A 151 4.98 -0.72 -12.94
CA LYS A 151 4.17 0.42 -13.39
C LYS A 151 3.53 1.15 -12.22
N LYS A 152 3.59 2.50 -12.22
CA LYS A 152 3.11 3.39 -11.15
C LYS A 152 3.71 3.13 -9.76
N SER A 153 4.87 2.48 -9.70
CA SER A 153 5.67 2.37 -8.46
C SER A 153 6.61 3.57 -8.31
N ALA A 154 7.21 3.70 -7.12
CA ALA A 154 8.32 4.63 -6.90
C ALA A 154 9.52 4.27 -7.76
N GLY A 155 9.76 2.97 -7.99
CA GLY A 155 10.80 2.46 -8.88
C GLY A 155 10.61 2.92 -10.33
N GLU A 156 9.38 2.96 -10.85
CA GLU A 156 9.11 3.54 -12.17
C GLU A 156 9.48 5.02 -12.22
N THR A 157 9.08 5.78 -11.21
CA THR A 157 9.40 7.22 -11.14
C THR A 157 10.91 7.42 -11.18
N VAL A 158 11.67 6.67 -10.38
CA VAL A 158 13.14 6.71 -10.38
C VAL A 158 13.70 6.33 -11.75
N ALA A 159 13.25 5.21 -12.33
CA ALA A 159 13.74 4.74 -13.63
C ALA A 159 13.48 5.73 -14.78
N GLN A 160 12.43 6.56 -14.67
CA GLN A 160 12.07 7.55 -15.71
C GLN A 160 12.67 8.93 -15.47
N THR A 161 13.01 9.31 -14.21
CA THR A 161 13.38 10.69 -13.90
C THR A 161 14.82 10.84 -13.40
N ASP A 162 15.47 9.80 -12.89
CA ASP A 162 16.86 9.90 -12.45
C ASP A 162 17.81 9.91 -13.64
N GLU A 163 18.75 10.85 -13.65
CA GLU A 163 19.71 11.05 -14.73
C GLU A 163 20.54 9.82 -15.06
N SER A 164 20.73 8.90 -14.10
CA SER A 164 21.47 7.64 -14.31
C SER A 164 20.85 6.78 -15.41
N PHE A 165 19.55 6.90 -15.66
CA PHE A 165 18.81 6.13 -16.66
C PHE A 165 18.58 6.87 -17.98
N SER A 166 19.10 8.10 -18.13
CA SER A 166 18.82 8.97 -19.29
C SER A 166 19.17 8.35 -20.64
N SER A 167 20.13 7.41 -20.68
CA SER A 167 20.59 6.69 -21.88
C SER A 167 20.06 5.25 -21.96
N ALA A 168 19.29 4.81 -20.96
CA ALA A 168 18.74 3.46 -20.90
C ALA A 168 17.39 3.38 -21.62
N LYS A 169 17.01 2.17 -22.01
CA LYS A 169 15.67 1.87 -22.52
C LYS A 169 14.78 1.40 -21.37
N TYR A 170 13.81 2.22 -20.99
CA TYR A 170 12.85 1.86 -19.95
C TYR A 170 11.70 0.99 -20.50
N VAL A 171 11.31 -0.04 -19.74
CA VAL A 171 10.13 -0.89 -19.98
C VAL A 171 9.40 -1.13 -18.66
N SER A 172 8.10 -0.85 -18.62
CA SER A 172 7.28 -1.15 -17.44
C SER A 172 6.84 -2.60 -17.38
N VAL A 173 6.72 -3.12 -16.15
CA VAL A 173 6.16 -4.45 -15.84
C VAL A 173 5.03 -4.32 -14.81
N ASP A 174 4.23 -5.40 -14.65
CA ASP A 174 3.03 -5.35 -13.82
C ASP A 174 3.29 -5.59 -12.32
N ALA A 175 4.49 -6.05 -11.96
CA ALA A 175 4.88 -6.33 -10.57
C ALA A 175 6.40 -6.28 -10.39
N GLN A 176 6.89 -5.91 -9.19
CA GLN A 176 8.32 -5.93 -8.87
C GLN A 176 8.92 -7.33 -8.99
N ALA A 177 8.20 -8.38 -8.57
CA ALA A 177 8.63 -9.76 -8.76
C ALA A 177 8.86 -10.11 -10.23
N LYS A 178 8.05 -9.55 -11.14
CA LYS A 178 8.25 -9.71 -12.59
C LYS A 178 9.48 -8.96 -13.08
N ALA A 179 9.78 -7.77 -12.53
CA ALA A 179 11.00 -7.05 -12.85
C ALA A 179 12.26 -7.89 -12.54
N LEU A 180 12.29 -8.55 -11.37
CA LEU A 180 13.38 -9.47 -11.04
C LEU A 180 13.45 -10.69 -11.98
N LEU A 181 12.31 -11.23 -12.37
CA LEU A 181 12.24 -12.35 -13.31
C LEU A 181 12.77 -11.98 -14.70
N GLU A 182 12.47 -10.76 -15.20
CA GLU A 182 12.98 -10.26 -16.48
C GLU A 182 14.52 -10.14 -16.46
N VAL A 183 15.10 -9.66 -15.35
CA VAL A 183 16.55 -9.61 -15.19
C VAL A 183 17.14 -11.01 -15.09
N LYS A 184 16.55 -11.91 -14.32
CA LYS A 184 17.00 -13.29 -14.17
C LYS A 184 17.01 -14.01 -15.51
N SER A 185 15.96 -13.86 -16.32
CA SER A 185 15.86 -14.48 -17.65
C SER A 185 16.82 -13.86 -18.69
N GLY A 186 17.30 -12.63 -18.44
CA GLY A 186 18.11 -11.86 -19.38
C GLY A 186 17.29 -11.08 -20.42
N THR A 187 15.98 -10.95 -20.25
CA THR A 187 15.11 -10.10 -21.07
C THR A 187 15.34 -8.62 -20.74
N ALA A 188 15.68 -8.31 -19.49
CA ALA A 188 16.12 -7.00 -19.04
C ALA A 188 17.53 -7.07 -18.42
N ASP A 189 18.24 -5.95 -18.45
CA ASP A 189 19.58 -5.85 -17.85
C ASP A 189 19.53 -5.44 -16.38
N VAL A 190 18.60 -4.53 -16.02
CA VAL A 190 18.48 -3.94 -14.68
C VAL A 190 17.01 -3.84 -14.28
N ALA A 191 16.71 -4.18 -13.02
CA ALA A 191 15.44 -3.86 -12.37
C ALA A 191 15.64 -2.73 -11.37
N VAL A 192 14.68 -1.79 -11.30
CA VAL A 192 14.57 -0.82 -10.21
C VAL A 192 13.43 -1.29 -9.31
N ILE A 193 13.77 -1.61 -8.07
CA ILE A 193 12.87 -2.19 -7.08
C ILE A 193 13.09 -1.59 -5.69
N ASP A 194 12.19 -1.88 -4.77
CA ASP A 194 12.34 -1.54 -3.36
C ASP A 194 13.51 -2.29 -2.71
N TYR A 195 14.31 -1.59 -1.92
CA TYR A 195 15.39 -2.18 -1.14
C TYR A 195 14.87 -3.28 -0.20
N VAL A 196 13.72 -3.06 0.41
CA VAL A 196 13.05 -4.06 1.26
C VAL A 196 12.84 -5.38 0.50
N MET A 197 12.42 -5.32 -0.78
CA MET A 197 12.30 -6.52 -1.61
C MET A 197 13.63 -7.24 -1.80
N SER A 198 14.72 -6.48 -2.02
CA SER A 198 16.04 -7.08 -2.19
C SER A 198 16.49 -7.87 -0.96
N ILE A 199 16.16 -7.40 0.26
CA ILE A 199 16.43 -8.11 1.52
C ILE A 199 15.70 -9.46 1.55
N GLY A 200 14.46 -9.52 1.09
CA GLY A 200 13.66 -10.75 1.06
C GLY A 200 14.12 -11.75 0.03
N THR A 201 14.41 -11.28 -1.18
CA THR A 201 14.53 -12.13 -2.37
C THR A 201 15.95 -12.47 -2.79
N LEU A 202 16.95 -11.58 -2.59
CA LEU A 202 18.32 -11.78 -3.08
C LEU A 202 19.20 -12.54 -2.06
N LYS A 203 18.64 -13.60 -1.45
CA LYS A 203 19.34 -14.40 -0.45
C LYS A 203 20.11 -15.54 -1.11
N SER A 204 21.21 -15.96 -0.47
CA SER A 204 21.90 -17.19 -0.86
C SER A 204 20.93 -18.39 -0.82
N GLY A 205 20.89 -19.16 -1.90
CA GLY A 205 20.00 -20.31 -2.04
C GLY A 205 18.57 -19.97 -2.49
N SER A 206 18.24 -18.68 -2.69
CA SER A 206 16.98 -18.29 -3.32
C SER A 206 17.05 -18.48 -4.84
N ASP A 207 15.88 -18.40 -5.48
CA ASP A 207 15.77 -18.42 -6.94
C ASP A 207 16.50 -17.24 -7.62
N TYR A 208 16.82 -16.19 -6.88
CA TYR A 208 17.47 -14.97 -7.35
C TYR A 208 18.90 -14.80 -6.80
N ALA A 209 19.54 -15.89 -6.34
CA ALA A 209 20.89 -15.85 -5.77
C ALA A 209 21.99 -15.41 -6.76
N ASP A 210 21.70 -15.43 -8.05
CA ASP A 210 22.56 -14.92 -9.14
C ASP A 210 22.40 -13.42 -9.42
N LEU A 211 21.43 -12.78 -8.77
CA LEU A 211 21.20 -11.34 -8.84
C LEU A 211 21.79 -10.63 -7.61
N LYS A 212 22.15 -9.37 -7.77
CA LYS A 212 22.53 -8.52 -6.64
C LYS A 212 22.20 -7.05 -6.87
N VAL A 213 22.13 -6.29 -5.78
CA VAL A 213 22.06 -4.83 -5.80
C VAL A 213 23.33 -4.26 -6.42
N VAL A 214 23.19 -3.29 -7.32
CA VAL A 214 24.30 -2.54 -7.91
C VAL A 214 24.86 -1.57 -6.88
N ASP A 215 26.15 -1.68 -6.58
CA ASP A 215 26.82 -0.84 -5.59
C ASP A 215 27.12 0.56 -6.11
N GLY A 216 27.13 1.54 -5.19
CA GLY A 216 27.61 2.90 -5.44
C GLY A 216 26.59 3.86 -6.03
N LYS A 217 25.33 3.46 -6.18
CA LYS A 217 24.22 4.35 -6.48
C LYS A 217 23.16 4.23 -5.41
N ASP A 218 23.00 5.29 -4.63
CA ASP A 218 21.92 5.45 -3.66
C ASP A 218 20.89 6.43 -4.22
N PHE A 219 19.65 5.99 -4.27
CA PHE A 219 18.50 6.85 -4.52
C PHE A 219 18.00 7.45 -3.20
N SER A 220 17.21 8.53 -3.29
CA SER A 220 16.71 9.21 -2.11
C SER A 220 15.98 8.25 -1.17
N PRO A 221 16.20 8.37 0.16
CA PRO A 221 15.41 7.63 1.14
C PRO A 221 13.93 7.94 0.98
N GLU A 222 13.11 6.94 1.21
CA GLU A 222 11.65 7.03 1.21
C GLU A 222 11.06 6.30 2.42
N GLN A 223 9.78 6.48 2.66
CA GLN A 223 9.09 5.90 3.81
C GLN A 223 7.81 5.24 3.35
N TYR A 224 7.47 4.10 3.96
CA TYR A 224 6.21 3.42 3.72
C TYR A 224 5.12 3.88 4.67
N GLY A 225 3.92 4.03 4.12
CA GLY A 225 2.67 4.27 4.85
C GLY A 225 1.52 3.42 4.31
N ILE A 226 0.42 3.46 5.04
CA ILE A 226 -0.81 2.77 4.68
C ILE A 226 -1.78 3.83 4.14
N ALA A 227 -2.22 3.67 2.89
CA ALA A 227 -3.12 4.63 2.28
C ALA A 227 -4.60 4.24 2.49
N LEU A 228 -5.38 5.24 2.86
CA LEU A 228 -6.83 5.22 3.01
C LEU A 228 -7.46 6.14 1.95
N ARG A 229 -8.76 6.00 1.73
CA ARG A 229 -9.53 6.98 0.95
C ARG A 229 -9.32 8.38 1.51
N LYS A 230 -9.29 9.35 0.62
CA LYS A 230 -9.20 10.77 1.01
C LYS A 230 -10.38 11.15 1.89
N ASP A 231 -10.17 12.11 2.81
CA ASP A 231 -11.14 12.61 3.77
C ASP A 231 -11.68 11.53 4.74
N SER A 232 -10.77 10.66 5.21
CA SER A 232 -11.03 9.59 6.18
C SER A 232 -10.35 9.81 7.54
N PRO A 233 -10.48 10.99 8.20
CA PRO A 233 -9.68 11.35 9.38
C PRO A 233 -9.94 10.44 10.58
N GLU A 234 -11.15 9.90 10.74
CA GLU A 234 -11.46 8.98 11.83
C GLU A 234 -10.79 7.62 11.62
N THR A 235 -10.89 7.06 10.41
CA THR A 235 -10.21 5.81 10.05
C THR A 235 -8.71 5.95 10.21
N LEU A 236 -8.14 7.07 9.72
CA LEU A 236 -6.71 7.37 9.84
C LEU A 236 -6.26 7.43 11.30
N LYS A 237 -7.03 8.11 12.15
CA LYS A 237 -6.72 8.19 13.58
C LYS A 237 -6.72 6.81 14.23
N LYS A 238 -7.76 6.00 14.01
CA LYS A 238 -7.87 4.65 14.56
C LYS A 238 -6.76 3.73 14.08
N LEU A 239 -6.40 3.82 12.80
CA LEU A 239 -5.29 3.09 12.22
C LEU A 239 -3.96 3.47 12.89
N ASN A 240 -3.66 4.77 13.03
CA ASN A 240 -2.43 5.23 13.67
C ASN A 240 -2.36 4.87 15.15
N ASP A 241 -3.47 4.97 15.88
CA ASP A 241 -3.55 4.54 17.28
C ASP A 241 -3.28 3.02 17.42
N ALA A 242 -3.83 2.21 16.53
CA ALA A 242 -3.62 0.76 16.51
C ALA A 242 -2.17 0.38 16.13
N ILE A 243 -1.58 1.04 15.14
CA ILE A 243 -0.16 0.90 14.77
C ILE A 243 0.72 1.15 15.99
N GLN A 244 0.49 2.24 16.72
CA GLN A 244 1.26 2.57 17.92
C GLN A 244 1.04 1.52 19.02
N ALA A 245 -0.18 1.02 19.22
CA ALA A 245 -0.46 0.00 20.22
C ALA A 245 0.25 -1.33 19.94
N VAL A 246 0.38 -1.73 18.66
CA VAL A 246 1.14 -2.92 18.22
C VAL A 246 2.65 -2.72 18.43
N ALA A 247 3.15 -1.50 18.27
CA ALA A 247 4.54 -1.17 18.59
C ALA A 247 4.78 -1.19 20.13
N ASP A 248 3.89 -0.56 20.90
CA ASP A 248 4.03 -0.43 22.36
C ASP A 248 4.00 -1.78 23.08
N ASP A 249 3.27 -2.77 22.60
CA ASP A 249 3.26 -4.14 23.17
C ASP A 249 4.42 -5.03 22.66
N GLY A 250 5.25 -4.53 21.74
CA GLY A 250 6.41 -5.20 21.19
C GLY A 250 6.09 -6.26 20.11
N THR A 251 4.85 -6.32 19.64
CA THR A 251 4.46 -7.23 18.57
C THR A 251 5.09 -6.84 17.25
N LEU A 252 5.16 -5.53 16.94
CA LEU A 252 5.76 -5.02 15.70
C LEU A 252 7.25 -5.38 15.61
N ASP A 253 8.00 -5.22 16.71
CA ASP A 253 9.43 -5.57 16.74
C ASP A 253 9.65 -7.06 16.45
N LYS A 254 8.85 -7.94 17.08
CA LYS A 254 8.94 -9.40 16.85
C LYS A 254 8.62 -9.79 15.40
N ILE A 255 7.61 -9.17 14.81
CA ILE A 255 7.29 -9.40 13.39
C ILE A 255 8.45 -8.93 12.51
N ALA A 256 9.00 -7.74 12.76
CA ALA A 256 10.11 -7.21 11.97
C ALA A 256 11.38 -8.07 12.09
N GLU A 257 11.71 -8.55 13.29
CA GLU A 257 12.83 -9.48 13.52
C GLU A 257 12.69 -10.77 12.72
N LYS A 258 11.48 -11.33 12.67
CA LYS A 258 11.17 -12.55 11.89
C LYS A 258 11.55 -12.41 10.41
N TYR A 259 11.37 -11.21 9.85
CA TYR A 259 11.63 -10.91 8.44
C TYR A 259 12.97 -10.17 8.21
N SER A 260 13.78 -9.93 9.25
CA SER A 260 15.04 -9.19 9.21
C SER A 260 14.88 -7.72 8.78
N LEU A 261 13.80 -7.09 9.20
CA LEU A 261 13.41 -5.71 8.87
C LEU A 261 13.44 -4.76 10.07
N GLN A 262 13.87 -5.21 11.25
CA GLN A 262 13.83 -4.44 12.50
C GLN A 262 14.60 -3.11 12.43
N ASP A 263 15.68 -3.07 11.65
CA ASP A 263 16.53 -1.87 11.51
C ASP A 263 15.88 -0.78 10.64
N LEU A 264 14.83 -1.13 9.88
CA LEU A 264 14.10 -0.23 9.02
C LEU A 264 12.83 0.34 9.67
N LEU A 265 12.45 -0.13 10.86
CA LEU A 265 11.24 0.34 11.55
C LEU A 265 11.37 1.79 12.00
N LEU A 266 10.33 2.59 11.71
CA LEU A 266 10.17 3.98 12.13
C LEU A 266 9.28 4.13 13.37
N VAL A 267 8.27 3.27 13.53
CA VAL A 267 7.41 3.27 14.72
C VAL A 267 8.14 2.58 15.85
N LYS A 268 8.38 3.32 16.93
CA LYS A 268 9.08 2.83 18.10
C LYS A 268 8.13 2.75 19.30
N LYS A 269 8.42 1.84 20.20
CA LYS A 269 7.76 1.76 21.51
C LYS A 269 7.91 3.07 22.26
N LYS A 270 6.80 3.59 22.80
CA LYS A 270 6.77 4.78 23.66
C LYS A 270 7.05 4.49 25.11
#